data_7f9bae5c6561a525dc6ffc32e33e9e8c
#
_entry.id   7f9bae5c6561a525dc6ffc32e33e9e8c
#
_cell.length_a   1.000
_cell.length_b   1.000
_cell.length_c   1.000
_cell.angle_alpha   90.00
_cell.angle_beta   90.00
_cell.angle_gamma   90.00
#
_symmetry.space_group_name_H-M   'P 1'
#
loop_
_entity.id
_entity.type
_entity.pdbx_description
1 polymer ?
#
loop_
_entity_poly.entity_id
_entity_poly.type
_entity_poly.pdbx_seq_one_letter_code
_entity_poly.pdbx_strand_id
1 'polypeptide(L)'
;MLFNPLQVGSLTLPNRILLAPLTRARADAGHMPNALMAEYYSQRATGGLLISECTMVAPGTSAFVNEPGIYNDAQIAAWRQVTDAVHAKGGRIFMQIWHAGRAAYPGAADGAPIVSSSATAIEGEIHTPQGKVPHAVPRPLTAQEIPGIVAAFAQGARNAIAAGFDGVEVHGANGYLIDQFLRDTPNQRTDAYGGSLENRARLLFEVLTAVTQAIGSERVGLRLSPLNSFNSMKDSDPLALIGFLADRLNAFKLAYLHVMRADFLGVQKADVMPVAREKYKGVLVGNMGYSADEAEAAIAEGKLDAVAFGTAFLANPDLPARIRAKAPLNAPDSNTFYAGGAKGYTDYPTLRVA
;
A
#
# COMPACT_ATOMS: atom_id res chain seq x y z
N MET A 1 16.47 7.27 17.60
CA MET A 1 16.72 6.96 16.17
C MET A 1 15.52 7.29 15.29
N LEU A 2 14.27 7.11 15.79
CA LEU A 2 13.04 7.45 15.06
C LEU A 2 12.99 8.91 14.54
N PHE A 3 13.60 9.83 15.25
CA PHE A 3 13.59 11.27 14.90
C PHE A 3 14.83 11.74 14.15
N ASN A 4 15.72 10.82 13.76
CA ASN A 4 16.85 11.15 12.89
C ASN A 4 16.38 11.22 11.44
N PRO A 5 16.93 12.12 10.63
CA PRO A 5 16.66 12.14 9.20
C PRO A 5 16.98 10.81 8.53
N LEU A 6 16.29 10.54 7.42
CA LEU A 6 16.50 9.35 6.59
C LEU A 6 16.46 9.73 5.12
N GLN A 7 17.46 9.30 4.36
CA GLN A 7 17.44 9.41 2.91
C GLN A 7 16.58 8.31 2.31
N VAL A 8 15.55 8.68 1.56
CA VAL A 8 14.64 7.79 0.86
C VAL A 8 14.55 8.22 -0.60
N GLY A 9 15.21 7.49 -1.48
CA GLY A 9 15.38 7.91 -2.87
C GLY A 9 15.99 9.32 -2.94
N SER A 10 15.31 10.25 -3.60
CA SER A 10 15.73 11.66 -3.72
C SER A 10 15.31 12.54 -2.53
N LEU A 11 14.55 12.01 -1.56
CA LEU A 11 14.01 12.78 -0.44
C LEU A 11 14.84 12.57 0.83
N THR A 12 15.03 13.64 1.59
CA THR A 12 15.48 13.56 2.99
C THR A 12 14.27 13.73 3.89
N LEU A 13 13.84 12.63 4.53
CA LEU A 13 12.73 12.62 5.47
C LEU A 13 13.19 13.18 6.82
N PRO A 14 12.35 13.99 7.52
CA PRO A 14 12.72 14.59 8.80
C PRO A 14 12.72 13.60 9.98
N ASN A 15 12.07 12.48 9.83
CA ASN A 15 11.98 11.39 10.81
C ASN A 15 11.68 10.07 10.11
N ARG A 16 11.69 8.96 10.88
CA ARG A 16 11.51 7.59 10.40
C ARG A 16 10.13 7.01 10.75
N ILE A 17 9.17 7.88 11.03
CA ILE A 17 7.78 7.54 11.38
C ILE A 17 6.92 7.80 10.15
N LEU A 18 6.50 6.75 9.47
CA LEU A 18 5.71 6.84 8.24
C LEU A 18 4.23 6.58 8.54
N LEU A 19 3.35 7.25 7.80
CA LEU A 19 1.94 6.84 7.75
C LEU A 19 1.81 5.66 6.79
N ALA A 20 1.41 4.50 7.31
CA ALA A 20 1.09 3.33 6.49
C ALA A 20 -0.14 3.59 5.59
N PRO A 21 -0.19 3.00 4.39
CA PRO A 21 -1.36 3.11 3.53
C PRO A 21 -2.57 2.42 4.19
N LEU A 22 -3.65 3.15 4.33
CA LEU A 22 -4.89 2.70 4.96
C LEU A 22 -6.07 3.12 4.10
N THR A 23 -6.86 2.19 3.62
CA THR A 23 -8.13 2.47 2.96
C THR A 23 -9.08 3.12 3.95
N ARG A 24 -9.59 4.31 3.62
CA ARG A 24 -10.51 5.06 4.46
C ARG A 24 -11.88 5.25 3.81
N ALA A 25 -12.00 4.96 2.51
CA ALA A 25 -13.23 4.97 1.75
C ALA A 25 -14.03 6.30 1.87
N ARG A 26 -13.36 7.43 1.69
CA ARG A 26 -13.94 8.80 1.73
C ARG A 26 -13.93 9.51 0.39
N ALA A 27 -13.52 8.86 -0.70
CA ALA A 27 -13.63 9.47 -2.02
C ALA A 27 -15.09 9.66 -2.43
N ASP A 28 -15.35 10.68 -3.23
CA ASP A 28 -16.67 10.99 -3.78
C ASP A 28 -17.01 10.07 -4.97
N ALA A 29 -18.21 10.20 -5.51
CA ALA A 29 -18.65 9.48 -6.69
C ALA A 29 -17.61 9.62 -7.83
N GLY A 30 -17.42 8.56 -8.61
CA GLY A 30 -16.38 8.52 -9.63
C GLY A 30 -14.96 8.37 -9.07
N HIS A 31 -14.84 7.92 -7.84
CA HIS A 31 -13.54 7.69 -7.17
C HIS A 31 -12.70 8.97 -7.08
N MET A 32 -13.38 10.08 -6.81
CA MET A 32 -12.78 11.42 -6.78
C MET A 32 -12.27 11.76 -5.38
N PRO A 33 -10.98 12.08 -5.20
CA PRO A 33 -10.49 12.70 -3.97
C PRO A 33 -11.20 14.04 -3.68
N ASN A 34 -11.31 14.39 -2.40
CA ASN A 34 -12.06 15.57 -1.98
C ASN A 34 -11.34 16.37 -0.88
N ALA A 35 -11.94 17.48 -0.47
CA ALA A 35 -11.38 18.37 0.55
C ALA A 35 -11.19 17.68 1.91
N LEU A 36 -12.05 16.72 2.27
CA LEU A 36 -11.93 15.97 3.51
C LEU A 36 -10.67 15.09 3.51
N MET A 37 -10.33 14.50 2.35
CA MET A 37 -9.07 13.76 2.18
C MET A 37 -7.85 14.69 2.25
N ALA A 38 -7.94 15.89 1.67
CA ALA A 38 -6.88 16.90 1.77
C ALA A 38 -6.64 17.30 3.23
N GLU A 39 -7.69 17.51 4.02
CA GLU A 39 -7.60 17.77 5.45
C GLU A 39 -6.93 16.60 6.18
N TYR A 40 -7.38 15.36 5.97
CA TYR A 40 -6.87 14.15 6.63
C TYR A 40 -5.35 13.99 6.44
N TYR A 41 -4.89 14.04 5.19
CA TYR A 41 -3.46 13.88 4.91
C TYR A 41 -2.65 15.06 5.42
N SER A 42 -3.13 16.28 5.25
CA SER A 42 -2.41 17.48 5.72
C SER A 42 -2.28 17.57 7.24
N GLN A 43 -3.25 17.03 8.00
CA GLN A 43 -3.15 16.93 9.47
C GLN A 43 -1.96 16.05 9.90
N ARG A 44 -1.55 15.09 9.06
CA ARG A 44 -0.49 14.11 9.32
C ARG A 44 0.86 14.46 8.72
N ALA A 45 1.00 15.66 8.16
CA ALA A 45 2.20 16.12 7.45
C ALA A 45 3.49 16.13 8.28
N THR A 46 3.41 15.97 9.61
CA THR A 46 4.59 15.84 10.50
C THR A 46 5.22 14.44 10.46
N GLY A 47 4.58 13.44 9.84
CA GLY A 47 5.19 12.16 9.54
C GLY A 47 6.37 12.31 8.57
N GLY A 48 7.36 11.43 8.66
CA GLY A 48 8.50 11.45 7.75
C GLY A 48 8.07 11.28 6.29
N LEU A 49 7.17 10.33 6.03
CA LEU A 49 6.52 10.12 4.73
C LEU A 49 5.08 9.66 4.96
N LEU A 50 4.16 10.23 4.22
CA LEU A 50 2.79 9.74 4.15
C LEU A 50 2.65 8.80 2.95
N ILE A 51 1.99 7.65 3.13
CA ILE A 51 1.61 6.79 2.01
C ILE A 51 0.09 6.82 1.93
N SER A 52 -0.45 7.22 0.77
CA SER A 52 -1.90 7.33 0.61
C SER A 52 -2.58 5.96 0.68
N GLU A 53 -3.89 5.97 0.90
CA GLU A 53 -4.71 4.78 0.68
C GLU A 53 -4.55 4.23 -0.74
N CYS A 54 -4.87 2.94 -0.92
CA CYS A 54 -4.80 2.30 -2.22
C CYS A 54 -5.65 3.07 -3.24
N THR A 55 -5.04 3.34 -4.41
CA THR A 55 -5.59 4.19 -5.44
C THR A 55 -5.58 3.45 -6.77
N MET A 56 -6.76 3.29 -7.38
CA MET A 56 -6.93 2.49 -8.59
C MET A 56 -6.19 3.06 -9.79
N VAL A 57 -5.42 2.22 -10.48
CA VAL A 57 -4.72 2.57 -11.73
C VAL A 57 -5.58 2.35 -12.98
N ALA A 58 -6.72 1.68 -12.83
CA ALA A 58 -7.66 1.41 -13.93
C ALA A 58 -9.10 1.38 -13.40
N PRO A 59 -10.10 1.78 -14.19
CA PRO A 59 -11.50 1.69 -13.80
C PRO A 59 -11.90 0.23 -13.58
N GLY A 60 -12.90 0.02 -12.72
CA GLY A 60 -13.47 -1.32 -12.49
C GLY A 60 -12.64 -2.25 -11.63
N THR A 61 -11.61 -1.75 -10.97
CA THR A 61 -10.73 -2.56 -10.12
C THR A 61 -10.95 -2.29 -8.63
N SER A 62 -12.17 -1.90 -8.27
CA SER A 62 -12.62 -1.47 -6.95
C SER A 62 -12.90 -2.65 -6.02
N ALA A 63 -12.33 -2.66 -4.82
CA ALA A 63 -12.68 -3.63 -3.76
C ALA A 63 -13.48 -2.97 -2.61
N PHE A 64 -13.49 -1.64 -2.56
CA PHE A 64 -14.24 -0.83 -1.60
C PHE A 64 -15.10 0.19 -2.36
N VAL A 65 -16.22 0.61 -1.80
CA VAL A 65 -17.19 1.43 -2.55
C VAL A 65 -16.66 2.83 -2.87
N ASN A 66 -15.85 3.43 -2.00
CA ASN A 66 -15.42 4.83 -2.08
C ASN A 66 -13.89 4.98 -1.96
N GLU A 67 -13.12 4.09 -2.55
CA GLU A 67 -11.69 4.34 -2.72
C GLU A 67 -11.41 5.22 -3.92
N PRO A 68 -10.30 5.97 -3.92
CA PRO A 68 -9.96 6.89 -5.00
C PRO A 68 -9.33 6.18 -6.20
N GLY A 69 -9.35 6.87 -7.35
CA GLY A 69 -8.66 6.48 -8.57
C GLY A 69 -7.60 7.49 -9.01
N ILE A 70 -6.77 7.10 -10.01
CA ILE A 70 -5.75 7.96 -10.65
C ILE A 70 -5.65 7.70 -12.15
N TYR A 71 -6.72 7.29 -12.78
CA TYR A 71 -6.73 6.87 -14.19
C TYR A 71 -7.36 7.90 -15.16
N ASN A 72 -7.75 9.09 -14.67
CA ASN A 72 -8.26 10.16 -15.51
C ASN A 72 -7.87 11.56 -15.01
N ASP A 73 -8.00 12.57 -15.87
CA ASP A 73 -7.58 13.95 -15.59
C ASP A 73 -8.33 14.60 -14.43
N ALA A 74 -9.61 14.29 -14.24
CA ALA A 74 -10.39 14.82 -13.13
C ALA A 74 -9.84 14.31 -11.78
N GLN A 75 -9.48 13.03 -11.69
CA GLN A 75 -8.86 12.46 -10.49
C GLN A 75 -7.47 13.05 -10.25
N ILE A 76 -6.68 13.29 -11.30
CA ILE A 76 -5.37 13.97 -11.18
C ILE A 76 -5.54 15.37 -10.58
N ALA A 77 -6.49 16.17 -11.11
CA ALA A 77 -6.78 17.50 -10.60
C ALA A 77 -7.29 17.49 -9.15
N ALA A 78 -8.13 16.51 -8.79
CA ALA A 78 -8.63 16.36 -7.44
C ALA A 78 -7.52 15.96 -6.44
N TRP A 79 -6.64 15.03 -6.80
CA TRP A 79 -5.49 14.65 -5.97
C TRP A 79 -4.51 15.81 -5.76
N ARG A 80 -4.38 16.75 -6.71
CA ARG A 80 -3.52 17.91 -6.54
C ARG A 80 -3.90 18.76 -5.33
N GLN A 81 -5.19 18.88 -5.01
CA GLN A 81 -5.63 19.56 -3.80
C GLN A 81 -5.09 18.89 -2.53
N VAL A 82 -4.99 17.54 -2.53
CA VAL A 82 -4.45 16.76 -1.41
C VAL A 82 -2.94 16.99 -1.29
N THR A 83 -2.21 16.86 -2.39
CA THR A 83 -0.74 17.01 -2.36
C THR A 83 -0.33 18.44 -2.01
N ASP A 84 -1.01 19.45 -2.56
CA ASP A 84 -0.78 20.88 -2.24
C ASP A 84 -1.00 21.14 -0.73
N ALA A 85 -2.06 20.59 -0.14
CA ALA A 85 -2.36 20.74 1.29
C ALA A 85 -1.28 20.07 2.18
N VAL A 86 -0.75 18.93 1.79
CA VAL A 86 0.35 18.24 2.50
C VAL A 86 1.64 19.04 2.37
N HIS A 87 2.00 19.46 1.15
CA HIS A 87 3.22 20.21 0.86
C HIS A 87 3.22 21.59 1.53
N ALA A 88 2.05 22.26 1.60
CA ALA A 88 1.94 23.53 2.32
C ALA A 88 2.31 23.44 3.81
N LYS A 89 2.24 22.23 4.40
CA LYS A 89 2.70 21.94 5.76
C LYS A 89 4.10 21.30 5.82
N GLY A 90 4.83 21.28 4.69
CA GLY A 90 6.18 20.70 4.59
C GLY A 90 6.22 19.17 4.56
N GLY A 91 5.06 18.50 4.49
CA GLY A 91 4.98 17.04 4.42
C GLY A 91 5.44 16.48 3.08
N ARG A 92 5.64 15.15 3.03
CA ARG A 92 5.94 14.37 1.82
C ARG A 92 4.93 13.25 1.71
N ILE A 93 4.47 12.98 0.48
CA ILE A 93 3.42 11.98 0.25
C ILE A 93 3.69 11.15 -1.00
N PHE A 94 3.65 9.82 -0.86
CA PHE A 94 3.64 8.84 -1.95
C PHE A 94 2.22 8.32 -2.16
N MET A 95 1.85 8.05 -3.40
CA MET A 95 0.58 7.40 -3.73
C MET A 95 0.75 5.89 -3.72
N GLN A 96 -0.06 5.15 -2.99
CA GLN A 96 -0.11 3.70 -3.16
C GLN A 96 -0.96 3.36 -4.40
N ILE A 97 -0.30 2.95 -5.49
CA ILE A 97 -0.96 2.55 -6.74
C ILE A 97 -1.34 1.07 -6.70
N TRP A 98 -2.55 0.75 -7.18
CA TRP A 98 -3.20 -0.50 -6.85
C TRP A 98 -4.18 -1.00 -7.92
N HIS A 99 -4.35 -2.33 -7.97
CA HIS A 99 -5.37 -3.05 -8.72
C HIS A 99 -5.88 -4.20 -7.85
N ALA A 100 -7.19 -4.25 -7.59
CA ALA A 100 -7.77 -5.21 -6.64
C ALA A 100 -7.65 -6.68 -7.10
N GLY A 101 -7.58 -6.93 -8.40
CA GLY A 101 -7.60 -8.29 -8.91
C GLY A 101 -8.90 -9.00 -8.52
N ARG A 102 -8.81 -10.24 -8.03
CA ARG A 102 -9.98 -11.04 -7.61
C ARG A 102 -10.72 -10.48 -6.39
N ALA A 103 -10.14 -9.48 -5.70
CA ALA A 103 -10.80 -8.80 -4.60
C ALA A 103 -11.74 -7.67 -5.07
N ALA A 104 -11.84 -7.39 -6.38
CA ALA A 104 -12.83 -6.44 -6.89
C ALA A 104 -14.25 -6.95 -6.61
N TYR A 105 -15.16 -6.03 -6.26
CA TYR A 105 -16.55 -6.42 -6.03
C TYR A 105 -17.32 -6.57 -7.36
N PRO A 106 -18.28 -7.50 -7.44
CA PRO A 106 -19.13 -7.66 -8.62
C PRO A 106 -19.87 -6.35 -8.95
N GLY A 107 -19.80 -5.93 -10.22
CA GLY A 107 -20.41 -4.68 -10.68
C GLY A 107 -19.51 -3.43 -10.58
N ALA A 108 -18.31 -3.52 -9.99
CA ALA A 108 -17.35 -2.40 -9.95
C ALA A 108 -16.97 -1.87 -11.35
N ALA A 109 -17.04 -2.72 -12.36
CA ALA A 109 -16.54 -2.48 -13.70
C ALA A 109 -17.64 -2.47 -14.78
N ASP A 110 -18.87 -2.09 -14.45
CA ASP A 110 -19.99 -2.02 -15.41
C ASP A 110 -20.11 -3.29 -16.29
N GLY A 111 -19.90 -4.46 -15.66
CA GLY A 111 -19.97 -5.76 -16.35
C GLY A 111 -18.65 -6.30 -16.91
N ALA A 112 -17.53 -5.58 -16.78
CA ALA A 112 -16.22 -6.14 -17.10
C ALA A 112 -15.84 -7.27 -16.13
N PRO A 113 -15.13 -8.32 -16.60
CA PRO A 113 -14.80 -9.46 -15.76
C PRO A 113 -13.81 -9.09 -14.67
N ILE A 114 -14.04 -9.58 -13.46
CA ILE A 114 -13.04 -9.59 -12.39
C ILE A 114 -11.91 -10.53 -12.81
N VAL A 115 -10.67 -10.07 -12.70
CA VAL A 115 -9.49 -10.79 -13.18
C VAL A 115 -8.51 -11.13 -12.06
N SER A 116 -7.72 -12.20 -12.25
CA SER A 116 -6.67 -12.63 -11.33
C SER A 116 -5.60 -13.45 -12.04
N SER A 117 -4.65 -14.01 -11.29
CA SER A 117 -3.71 -15.01 -11.79
C SER A 117 -4.41 -16.29 -12.25
N SER A 118 -5.44 -16.74 -11.52
CA SER A 118 -6.16 -17.99 -11.75
C SER A 118 -7.63 -17.87 -11.34
N ALA A 119 -8.48 -18.85 -11.74
CA ALA A 119 -9.90 -18.89 -11.42
C ALA A 119 -10.17 -19.38 -9.96
N THR A 120 -9.47 -18.80 -8.99
CA THR A 120 -9.61 -19.11 -7.57
C THR A 120 -10.31 -17.96 -6.86
N ALA A 121 -11.53 -18.18 -6.33
CA ALA A 121 -12.28 -17.18 -5.60
C ALA A 121 -11.69 -16.94 -4.19
N ILE A 122 -11.96 -15.76 -3.63
CA ILE A 122 -11.78 -15.49 -2.20
C ILE A 122 -12.94 -16.15 -1.44
N GLU A 123 -12.66 -16.82 -0.33
CA GLU A 123 -13.68 -17.37 0.55
C GLU A 123 -14.39 -16.26 1.34
N GLY A 124 -15.71 -16.29 1.41
CA GLY A 124 -16.53 -15.33 2.13
C GLY A 124 -17.22 -14.29 1.25
N GLU A 125 -17.57 -13.16 1.84
CA GLU A 125 -18.40 -12.14 1.22
C GLU A 125 -17.66 -10.79 1.15
N ILE A 126 -18.00 -9.99 0.12
CA ILE A 126 -17.55 -8.63 -0.07
C ILE A 126 -18.71 -7.64 0.03
N HIS A 127 -18.44 -6.46 0.57
CA HIS A 127 -19.40 -5.36 0.59
C HIS A 127 -19.48 -4.69 -0.78
N THR A 128 -20.69 -4.51 -1.27
CA THR A 128 -21.03 -3.75 -2.48
C THR A 128 -21.99 -2.61 -2.13
N PRO A 129 -22.26 -1.66 -3.03
CA PRO A 129 -23.29 -0.65 -2.81
C PRO A 129 -24.70 -1.23 -2.53
N GLN A 130 -24.97 -2.46 -2.96
CA GLN A 130 -26.24 -3.17 -2.78
C GLN A 130 -26.25 -4.10 -1.57
N GLY A 131 -25.15 -4.18 -0.81
CA GLY A 131 -25.01 -5.05 0.35
C GLY A 131 -23.90 -6.09 0.18
N LYS A 132 -23.87 -7.10 1.06
CA LYS A 132 -22.89 -8.18 1.02
C LYS A 132 -23.26 -9.22 -0.01
N VAL A 133 -22.29 -9.64 -0.80
CA VAL A 133 -22.40 -10.73 -1.77
C VAL A 133 -21.18 -11.64 -1.70
N PRO A 134 -21.28 -12.92 -2.07
CA PRO A 134 -20.11 -13.78 -2.22
C PRO A 134 -19.09 -13.19 -3.20
N HIS A 135 -17.80 -13.41 -2.95
CA HIS A 135 -16.79 -13.08 -3.92
C HIS A 135 -17.00 -13.84 -5.24
N ALA A 136 -16.84 -13.14 -6.35
CA ALA A 136 -16.92 -13.78 -7.66
C ALA A 136 -15.71 -14.67 -7.94
N VAL A 137 -15.92 -15.73 -8.73
CA VAL A 137 -14.80 -16.47 -9.32
C VAL A 137 -14.16 -15.59 -10.40
N PRO A 138 -12.89 -15.22 -10.27
CA PRO A 138 -12.24 -14.36 -11.24
C PRO A 138 -11.91 -15.13 -12.53
N ARG A 139 -11.82 -14.41 -13.63
CA ARG A 139 -11.24 -14.93 -14.87
C ARG A 139 -9.70 -14.81 -14.81
N PRO A 140 -8.95 -15.87 -15.15
CA PRO A 140 -7.50 -15.75 -15.28
C PRO A 140 -7.12 -14.72 -16.38
N LEU A 141 -6.17 -13.85 -16.08
CA LEU A 141 -5.57 -13.00 -17.11
C LEU A 141 -4.83 -13.86 -18.13
N THR A 142 -5.03 -13.58 -19.41
CA THR A 142 -4.19 -14.16 -20.47
C THR A 142 -2.82 -13.48 -20.51
N ALA A 143 -1.82 -14.16 -21.05
CA ALA A 143 -0.49 -13.56 -21.19
C ALA A 143 -0.51 -12.30 -22.08
N GLN A 144 -1.45 -12.22 -23.04
CA GLN A 144 -1.63 -11.06 -23.92
C GLN A 144 -2.26 -9.85 -23.22
N GLU A 145 -2.99 -10.04 -22.12
CA GLU A 145 -3.60 -8.95 -21.35
C GLU A 145 -2.62 -8.34 -20.33
N ILE A 146 -1.62 -9.09 -19.87
CA ILE A 146 -0.68 -8.66 -18.82
C ILE A 146 0.05 -7.36 -19.21
N PRO A 147 0.54 -7.15 -20.45
CA PRO A 147 1.14 -5.87 -20.84
C PRO A 147 0.21 -4.66 -20.63
N GLY A 148 -1.09 -4.82 -20.78
CA GLY A 148 -2.08 -3.78 -20.50
C GLY A 148 -2.14 -3.42 -19.02
N ILE A 149 -2.06 -4.41 -18.13
CA ILE A 149 -1.96 -4.21 -16.67
C ILE A 149 -0.67 -3.46 -16.32
N VAL A 150 0.47 -3.88 -16.86
CA VAL A 150 1.77 -3.23 -16.65
C VAL A 150 1.72 -1.77 -17.10
N ALA A 151 1.15 -1.50 -18.28
CA ALA A 151 0.96 -0.14 -18.80
C ALA A 151 0.06 0.72 -17.90
N ALA A 152 -1.00 0.14 -17.31
CA ALA A 152 -1.88 0.85 -16.39
C ALA A 152 -1.15 1.30 -15.11
N PHE A 153 -0.31 0.46 -14.53
CA PHE A 153 0.53 0.84 -13.39
C PHE A 153 1.52 1.96 -13.74
N ALA A 154 2.19 1.86 -14.88
CA ALA A 154 3.12 2.91 -15.34
C ALA A 154 2.39 4.23 -15.62
N GLN A 155 1.19 4.19 -16.20
CA GLN A 155 0.38 5.39 -16.42
C GLN A 155 -0.13 5.97 -15.09
N GLY A 156 -0.61 5.14 -14.17
CA GLY A 156 -0.98 5.55 -12.83
C GLY A 156 0.15 6.26 -12.09
N ALA A 157 1.39 5.75 -12.23
CA ALA A 157 2.57 6.40 -11.65
C ALA A 157 2.84 7.78 -12.28
N ARG A 158 2.77 7.93 -13.61
CA ARG A 158 2.88 9.24 -14.28
C ARG A 158 1.80 10.21 -13.80
N ASN A 159 0.57 9.73 -13.70
CA ASN A 159 -0.56 10.52 -13.23
C ASN A 159 -0.38 10.98 -11.77
N ALA A 160 0.16 10.11 -10.90
CA ALA A 160 0.48 10.46 -9.51
C ALA A 160 1.51 11.60 -9.45
N ILE A 161 2.58 11.55 -10.25
CA ILE A 161 3.55 12.65 -10.34
C ILE A 161 2.88 13.92 -10.89
N ALA A 162 2.03 13.81 -11.91
CA ALA A 162 1.27 14.94 -12.44
C ALA A 162 0.30 15.53 -11.40
N ALA A 163 -0.22 14.71 -10.47
CA ALA A 163 -1.02 15.13 -9.33
C ALA A 163 -0.21 15.72 -8.17
N GLY A 164 1.12 15.81 -8.28
CA GLY A 164 1.99 16.43 -7.29
C GLY A 164 2.53 15.49 -6.21
N PHE A 165 2.32 14.17 -6.31
CA PHE A 165 2.93 13.22 -5.38
C PHE A 165 4.45 13.21 -5.52
N ASP A 166 5.17 13.03 -4.41
CA ASP A 166 6.63 12.93 -4.39
C ASP A 166 7.11 11.59 -4.99
N GLY A 167 6.26 10.58 -5.02
CA GLY A 167 6.52 9.27 -5.60
C GLY A 167 5.31 8.34 -5.47
N VAL A 168 5.52 7.04 -5.75
CA VAL A 168 4.50 6.01 -5.62
C VAL A 168 4.99 4.82 -4.81
N GLU A 169 4.06 4.13 -4.15
CA GLU A 169 4.27 2.77 -3.61
C GLU A 169 3.47 1.79 -4.46
N VAL A 170 4.15 0.83 -5.09
CA VAL A 170 3.50 -0.28 -5.80
C VAL A 170 2.93 -1.25 -4.76
N HIS A 171 1.62 -1.52 -4.86
CA HIS A 171 0.95 -2.41 -3.92
C HIS A 171 1.09 -3.87 -4.34
N GLY A 172 2.09 -4.57 -3.81
CA GLY A 172 2.34 -5.99 -4.02
C GLY A 172 1.94 -6.87 -2.82
N ALA A 173 0.87 -6.51 -2.09
CA ALA A 173 0.54 -7.09 -0.79
C ALA A 173 -0.96 -7.39 -0.62
N ASN A 174 -1.32 -7.96 0.50
CA ASN A 174 -2.70 -8.11 1.03
C ASN A 174 -3.68 -8.83 0.10
N GLY A 175 -3.19 -9.71 -0.76
CA GLY A 175 -4.03 -10.52 -1.62
C GLY A 175 -4.67 -9.76 -2.78
N TYR A 176 -4.08 -8.62 -3.20
CA TYR A 176 -4.46 -7.92 -4.41
C TYR A 176 -3.68 -8.40 -5.63
N LEU A 177 -3.89 -7.84 -6.81
CA LEU A 177 -3.50 -8.45 -8.07
C LEU A 177 -2.05 -8.93 -8.12
N ILE A 178 -1.08 -8.11 -7.76
CA ILE A 178 0.34 -8.50 -7.80
C ILE A 178 0.62 -9.64 -6.80
N ASP A 179 0.09 -9.55 -5.58
CA ASP A 179 0.23 -10.60 -4.56
C ASP A 179 -0.44 -11.91 -4.99
N GLN A 180 -1.56 -11.84 -5.76
CA GLN A 180 -2.24 -13.01 -6.35
C GLN A 180 -1.37 -13.75 -7.37
N PHE A 181 -0.42 -13.09 -8.00
CA PHE A 181 0.58 -13.73 -8.84
C PHE A 181 1.76 -14.28 -8.04
N LEU A 182 2.21 -13.54 -7.01
CA LEU A 182 3.37 -13.91 -6.20
C LEU A 182 3.16 -15.20 -5.38
N ARG A 183 1.98 -15.39 -4.80
CA ARG A 183 1.70 -16.47 -3.85
C ARG A 183 1.20 -17.72 -4.57
N ASP A 184 1.69 -18.89 -4.19
CA ASP A 184 1.43 -20.16 -4.89
C ASP A 184 0.00 -20.70 -4.71
N THR A 185 -0.66 -20.38 -3.59
CA THR A 185 -2.04 -20.85 -3.37
C THR A 185 -3.03 -20.21 -4.34
N PRO A 186 -3.07 -18.88 -4.57
CA PRO A 186 -3.96 -18.29 -5.56
C PRO A 186 -3.45 -18.46 -7.00
N ASN A 187 -2.15 -18.61 -7.21
CA ASN A 187 -1.56 -18.73 -8.54
C ASN A 187 -1.37 -20.20 -8.94
N GLN A 188 -2.32 -20.71 -9.71
CA GLN A 188 -2.35 -22.07 -10.25
C GLN A 188 -1.95 -22.13 -11.72
N ARG A 189 -1.22 -21.11 -12.23
CA ARG A 189 -0.79 -21.04 -13.63
C ARG A 189 0.34 -22.00 -13.91
N THR A 190 0.33 -22.48 -15.16
CA THR A 190 1.39 -23.38 -15.71
C THR A 190 2.20 -22.74 -16.82
N ASP A 191 1.94 -21.45 -17.11
CA ASP A 191 2.69 -20.64 -18.09
C ASP A 191 3.86 -19.88 -17.44
N ALA A 192 4.43 -18.92 -18.18
CA ALA A 192 5.55 -18.09 -17.72
C ALA A 192 5.25 -17.21 -16.51
N TYR A 193 4.02 -17.16 -16.00
CA TYR A 193 3.61 -16.38 -14.84
C TYR A 193 3.22 -17.24 -13.64
N GLY A 194 3.49 -18.55 -13.64
CA GLY A 194 3.16 -19.48 -12.56
C GLY A 194 4.23 -20.56 -12.32
N GLY A 195 4.04 -21.32 -11.25
CA GLY A 195 4.94 -22.39 -10.83
C GLY A 195 6.13 -21.86 -10.02
N SER A 196 7.30 -21.66 -10.64
CA SER A 196 8.52 -21.24 -9.94
C SER A 196 8.42 -19.82 -9.36
N LEU A 197 9.27 -19.49 -8.39
CA LEU A 197 9.37 -18.14 -7.80
C LEU A 197 9.63 -17.08 -8.89
N GLU A 198 10.51 -17.37 -9.84
CA GLU A 198 10.83 -16.48 -10.97
C GLU A 198 9.60 -16.16 -11.81
N ASN A 199 8.82 -17.18 -12.13
CA ASN A 199 7.60 -17.02 -12.93
C ASN A 199 6.51 -16.27 -12.15
N ARG A 200 6.27 -16.63 -10.89
CA ARG A 200 5.30 -15.96 -10.03
C ARG A 200 5.64 -14.48 -9.78
N ALA A 201 6.91 -14.13 -9.71
CA ALA A 201 7.39 -12.76 -9.55
C ALA A 201 7.45 -11.95 -10.86
N ARG A 202 7.26 -12.57 -12.01
CA ARG A 202 7.41 -11.92 -13.33
C ARG A 202 6.54 -10.67 -13.47
N LEU A 203 5.25 -10.75 -13.14
CA LEU A 203 4.35 -9.60 -13.21
C LEU A 203 4.86 -8.44 -12.33
N LEU A 204 5.29 -8.72 -11.10
CA LEU A 204 5.85 -7.70 -10.21
C LEU A 204 7.05 -7.01 -10.86
N PHE A 205 8.00 -7.77 -11.41
CA PHE A 205 9.21 -7.19 -12.00
C PHE A 205 8.93 -6.41 -13.29
N GLU A 206 7.97 -6.85 -14.09
CA GLU A 206 7.51 -6.11 -15.27
C GLU A 206 6.85 -4.77 -14.86
N VAL A 207 5.98 -4.77 -13.84
CA VAL A 207 5.38 -3.56 -13.28
C VAL A 207 6.45 -2.62 -12.74
N LEU A 208 7.38 -3.11 -11.90
CA LEU A 208 8.46 -2.29 -11.34
C LEU A 208 9.34 -1.70 -12.44
N THR A 209 9.69 -2.50 -13.46
CA THR A 209 10.46 -2.01 -14.62
C THR A 209 9.73 -0.85 -15.30
N ALA A 210 8.45 -1.02 -15.63
CA ALA A 210 7.69 0.00 -16.32
C ALA A 210 7.46 1.26 -15.47
N VAL A 211 7.20 1.10 -14.16
CA VAL A 211 6.99 2.21 -13.23
C VAL A 211 8.29 2.98 -12.99
N THR A 212 9.42 2.28 -12.75
CA THR A 212 10.73 2.94 -12.56
C THR A 212 11.22 3.65 -13.82
N GLN A 213 10.96 3.09 -14.99
CA GLN A 213 11.22 3.78 -16.27
C GLN A 213 10.34 5.01 -16.46
N ALA A 214 9.12 4.99 -15.95
CA ALA A 214 8.17 6.09 -16.11
C ALA A 214 8.48 7.31 -15.24
N ILE A 215 8.97 7.12 -14.00
CA ILE A 215 9.09 8.20 -13.00
C ILE A 215 10.44 8.26 -12.25
N GLY A 216 11.38 7.36 -12.53
CA GLY A 216 12.65 7.19 -11.80
C GLY A 216 12.51 6.24 -10.60
N SER A 217 13.51 5.39 -10.39
CA SER A 217 13.50 4.37 -9.32
C SER A 217 13.53 4.99 -7.91
N GLU A 218 14.14 6.15 -7.78
CA GLU A 218 14.23 6.93 -6.52
C GLU A 218 12.88 7.45 -6.03
N ARG A 219 11.82 7.33 -6.84
CA ARG A 219 10.44 7.70 -6.51
C ARG A 219 9.50 6.51 -6.37
N VAL A 220 10.03 5.30 -6.35
CA VAL A 220 9.21 4.08 -6.31
C VAL A 220 9.52 3.28 -5.06
N GLY A 221 8.51 3.11 -4.20
CA GLY A 221 8.48 2.11 -3.13
C GLY A 221 7.71 0.88 -3.56
N LEU A 222 7.90 -0.21 -2.83
CA LEU A 222 7.15 -1.46 -3.00
C LEU A 222 6.67 -1.95 -1.65
N ARG A 223 5.39 -2.34 -1.55
CA ARG A 223 4.85 -3.01 -0.36
C ARG A 223 4.61 -4.49 -0.60
N LEU A 224 5.06 -5.33 0.35
CA LEU A 224 4.89 -6.79 0.37
C LEU A 224 4.30 -7.25 1.70
N SER A 225 3.54 -8.35 1.68
CA SER A 225 2.96 -9.00 2.87
C SER A 225 3.07 -10.52 2.79
N PRO A 226 4.27 -11.09 2.89
CA PRO A 226 4.51 -12.49 2.56
C PRO A 226 3.76 -13.49 3.44
N LEU A 227 3.31 -13.08 4.63
CA LEU A 227 2.56 -13.91 5.57
C LEU A 227 1.06 -13.65 5.56
N ASN A 228 0.60 -12.46 5.11
CA ASN A 228 -0.78 -12.07 5.32
C ASN A 228 -1.76 -12.99 4.58
N SER A 229 -2.68 -13.59 5.33
CA SER A 229 -3.68 -14.52 4.81
C SER A 229 -4.99 -13.86 4.38
N PHE A 230 -5.09 -12.53 4.51
CA PHE A 230 -6.23 -11.76 4.04
C PHE A 230 -6.52 -12.03 2.56
N ASN A 231 -7.79 -12.02 2.16
CA ASN A 231 -8.24 -12.39 0.82
C ASN A 231 -7.88 -13.84 0.43
N SER A 232 -7.94 -14.76 1.39
CA SER A 232 -7.65 -16.20 1.21
C SER A 232 -6.25 -16.47 0.63
N MET A 233 -5.27 -15.69 1.09
CA MET A 233 -3.89 -15.82 0.64
C MET A 233 -3.11 -16.79 1.53
N LYS A 234 -2.35 -17.66 0.88
CA LYS A 234 -1.32 -18.51 1.52
C LYS A 234 -0.15 -18.68 0.57
N ASP A 235 1.01 -18.97 1.12
CA ASP A 235 2.18 -19.41 0.38
C ASP A 235 2.79 -20.61 1.09
N SER A 236 3.26 -21.60 0.34
CA SER A 236 3.85 -22.81 0.91
C SER A 236 5.21 -22.54 1.59
N ASP A 237 5.95 -21.53 1.12
CA ASP A 237 7.22 -21.11 1.69
C ASP A 237 7.40 -19.58 1.64
N PRO A 238 6.79 -18.84 2.58
CA PRO A 238 6.90 -17.39 2.61
C PRO A 238 8.33 -16.88 2.89
N LEU A 239 9.19 -17.68 3.51
CA LEU A 239 10.61 -17.30 3.73
C LEU A 239 11.40 -17.37 2.43
N ALA A 240 11.23 -18.42 1.63
CA ALA A 240 11.83 -18.51 0.30
C ALA A 240 11.33 -17.38 -0.62
N LEU A 241 10.01 -17.09 -0.59
CA LEU A 241 9.42 -16.02 -1.37
C LEU A 241 10.04 -14.65 -1.01
N ILE A 242 10.06 -14.26 0.25
CA ILE A 242 10.61 -12.96 0.65
C ILE A 242 12.12 -12.89 0.41
N GLY A 243 12.85 -13.98 0.62
CA GLY A 243 14.29 -14.05 0.36
C GLY A 243 14.61 -13.85 -1.11
N PHE A 244 13.89 -14.53 -1.99
CA PHE A 244 14.02 -14.37 -3.45
C PHE A 244 13.69 -12.95 -3.91
N LEU A 245 12.56 -12.39 -3.47
CA LEU A 245 12.15 -11.04 -3.84
C LEU A 245 13.15 -10.00 -3.34
N ALA A 246 13.53 -10.05 -2.06
CA ALA A 246 14.44 -9.10 -1.44
C ALA A 246 15.82 -9.07 -2.14
N ASP A 247 16.34 -10.22 -2.55
CA ASP A 247 17.58 -10.31 -3.31
C ASP A 247 17.45 -9.64 -4.69
N ARG A 248 16.42 -10.00 -5.46
CA ARG A 248 16.19 -9.48 -6.82
C ARG A 248 15.87 -7.99 -6.86
N LEU A 249 15.20 -7.46 -5.82
CA LEU A 249 14.81 -6.06 -5.73
C LEU A 249 16.02 -5.10 -5.60
N ASN A 250 17.20 -5.58 -5.20
CA ASN A 250 18.41 -4.75 -5.18
C ASN A 250 18.76 -4.15 -6.55
N ALA A 251 18.45 -4.85 -7.64
CA ALA A 251 18.71 -4.38 -9.00
C ALA A 251 17.87 -3.15 -9.38
N PHE A 252 16.70 -2.97 -8.77
CA PHE A 252 15.78 -1.87 -9.07
C PHE A 252 16.16 -0.55 -8.40
N LYS A 253 16.95 -0.57 -7.32
CA LYS A 253 17.35 0.62 -6.55
C LYS A 253 16.15 1.47 -6.12
N LEU A 254 15.12 0.80 -5.61
CA LEU A 254 13.87 1.44 -5.18
C LEU A 254 14.13 2.44 -4.03
N ALA A 255 13.24 3.43 -3.89
CA ALA A 255 13.23 4.35 -2.77
C ALA A 255 13.16 3.60 -1.42
N TYR A 256 12.32 2.57 -1.35
CA TYR A 256 12.24 1.66 -0.18
C TYR A 256 11.53 0.34 -0.52
N LEU A 257 11.77 -0.66 0.32
CA LEU A 257 10.97 -1.88 0.43
C LEU A 257 10.18 -1.82 1.76
N HIS A 258 8.85 -1.93 1.69
CA HIS A 258 7.93 -1.90 2.82
C HIS A 258 7.36 -3.30 3.06
N VAL A 259 7.66 -3.91 4.20
CA VAL A 259 7.27 -5.30 4.52
C VAL A 259 6.35 -5.35 5.73
N MET A 260 5.19 -5.98 5.57
CA MET A 260 4.34 -6.40 6.69
C MET A 260 4.96 -7.64 7.34
N ARG A 261 5.35 -7.53 8.62
CA ARG A 261 6.07 -8.59 9.35
C ARG A 261 5.19 -9.76 9.80
N ALA A 262 3.89 -9.59 9.82
CA ALA A 262 2.97 -10.58 10.38
C ALA A 262 1.67 -10.68 9.59
N ASP A 263 0.99 -11.80 9.77
CA ASP A 263 -0.38 -12.03 9.35
C ASP A 263 -1.35 -11.55 10.44
N PHE A 264 -2.18 -10.56 10.14
CA PHE A 264 -3.13 -10.03 11.14
C PHE A 264 -4.29 -11.01 11.44
N LEU A 265 -4.51 -12.03 10.59
CA LEU A 265 -5.45 -13.12 10.88
C LEU A 265 -4.79 -14.29 11.63
N GLY A 266 -3.46 -14.31 11.74
CA GLY A 266 -2.70 -15.29 12.50
C GLY A 266 -2.67 -16.70 11.92
N VAL A 267 -3.04 -16.86 10.63
CA VAL A 267 -3.06 -18.16 9.95
C VAL A 267 -1.64 -18.64 9.59
N GLN A 268 -0.81 -17.72 9.09
CA GLN A 268 0.59 -17.99 8.75
C GLN A 268 1.53 -17.32 9.76
N LYS A 269 2.58 -18.03 10.15
CA LYS A 269 3.57 -17.53 11.12
C LYS A 269 4.98 -17.85 10.65
N ALA A 270 5.81 -16.82 10.55
CA ALA A 270 7.25 -16.90 10.33
C ALA A 270 7.88 -15.56 10.70
N ASP A 271 9.19 -15.51 10.87
CA ASP A 271 9.92 -14.24 11.00
C ASP A 271 10.56 -13.87 9.66
N VAL A 272 9.88 -13.05 8.90
CA VAL A 272 10.28 -12.64 7.54
C VAL A 272 11.25 -11.45 7.53
N MET A 273 11.31 -10.67 8.60
CA MET A 273 12.09 -9.43 8.64
C MET A 273 13.61 -9.67 8.62
N PRO A 274 14.18 -10.63 9.35
CA PRO A 274 15.61 -10.94 9.26
C PRO A 274 16.03 -11.37 7.85
N VAL A 275 15.21 -12.20 7.18
CA VAL A 275 15.48 -12.65 5.80
C VAL A 275 15.41 -11.45 4.83
N ALA A 276 14.40 -10.60 4.97
CA ALA A 276 14.28 -9.39 4.16
C ALA A 276 15.50 -8.48 4.36
N ARG A 277 15.93 -8.24 5.61
CA ARG A 277 17.09 -7.38 5.91
C ARG A 277 18.41 -7.98 5.42
N GLU A 278 18.59 -9.29 5.56
CA GLU A 278 19.80 -9.97 5.08
C GLU A 278 19.97 -9.81 3.57
N LYS A 279 18.89 -9.99 2.80
CA LYS A 279 18.92 -9.99 1.33
C LYS A 279 18.81 -8.60 0.73
N TYR A 280 17.95 -7.73 1.25
CA TYR A 280 17.74 -6.38 0.72
C TYR A 280 18.70 -5.38 1.31
N LYS A 281 19.40 -4.61 0.46
CA LYS A 281 20.44 -3.65 0.86
C LYS A 281 19.99 -2.19 0.84
N GLY A 282 18.79 -1.91 0.32
CA GLY A 282 18.18 -0.58 0.32
C GLY A 282 17.46 -0.26 1.63
N VAL A 283 16.68 0.82 1.61
CA VAL A 283 15.85 1.26 2.74
C VAL A 283 14.74 0.25 3.00
N LEU A 284 14.72 -0.35 4.20
CA LEU A 284 13.72 -1.32 4.63
C LEU A 284 12.77 -0.70 5.65
N VAL A 285 11.48 -0.66 5.30
CA VAL A 285 10.40 -0.15 6.15
C VAL A 285 9.63 -1.33 6.74
N GLY A 286 9.56 -1.38 8.07
CA GLY A 286 8.75 -2.38 8.79
C GLY A 286 7.32 -1.88 9.03
N ASN A 287 6.37 -2.80 9.02
CA ASN A 287 4.96 -2.50 9.31
C ASN A 287 4.31 -3.66 10.06
N MET A 288 3.19 -3.41 10.67
CA MET A 288 2.33 -4.34 11.41
C MET A 288 2.71 -4.51 12.89
N GLY A 289 1.97 -3.79 13.75
CA GLY A 289 1.99 -3.98 15.20
C GLY A 289 3.26 -3.52 15.93
N TYR A 290 4.08 -2.66 15.34
CA TYR A 290 5.20 -2.04 16.05
C TYR A 290 4.71 -1.02 17.08
N SER A 291 5.20 -1.11 18.33
CA SER A 291 5.16 0.01 19.27
C SER A 291 6.26 1.03 18.93
N ALA A 292 6.19 2.22 19.52
CA ALA A 292 7.24 3.23 19.32
C ALA A 292 8.60 2.75 19.87
N ASP A 293 8.62 2.10 21.03
CA ASP A 293 9.85 1.59 21.66
C ASP A 293 10.45 0.43 20.85
N GLU A 294 9.62 -0.47 20.33
CA GLU A 294 10.06 -1.55 19.45
C GLU A 294 10.62 -1.01 18.13
N ALA A 295 9.97 0.00 17.54
CA ALA A 295 10.46 0.66 16.34
C ALA A 295 11.81 1.35 16.57
N GLU A 296 11.96 2.08 17.68
CA GLU A 296 13.21 2.70 18.09
C GLU A 296 14.35 1.67 18.23
N ALA A 297 14.08 0.53 18.91
CA ALA A 297 15.06 -0.54 19.10
C ALA A 297 15.44 -1.19 17.76
N ALA A 298 14.45 -1.53 16.92
CA ALA A 298 14.70 -2.18 15.63
C ALA A 298 15.55 -1.29 14.68
N ILE A 299 15.33 0.02 14.70
CA ILE A 299 16.13 0.98 13.93
C ILE A 299 17.53 1.13 14.51
N ALA A 300 17.65 1.21 15.85
CA ALA A 300 18.94 1.34 16.52
C ALA A 300 19.85 0.12 16.28
N GLU A 301 19.25 -1.06 16.18
CA GLU A 301 19.92 -2.33 15.90
C GLU A 301 20.19 -2.56 14.38
N GLY A 302 19.78 -1.65 13.51
CA GLY A 302 19.95 -1.77 12.05
C GLY A 302 19.05 -2.83 11.40
N LYS A 303 18.05 -3.33 12.11
CA LYS A 303 17.06 -4.30 11.58
C LYS A 303 16.13 -3.65 10.57
N LEU A 304 15.84 -2.36 10.77
CA LEU A 304 14.99 -1.52 9.92
C LEU A 304 15.60 -0.14 9.73
N ASP A 305 15.16 0.56 8.69
CA ASP A 305 15.50 1.97 8.47
C ASP A 305 14.37 2.93 8.90
N ALA A 306 13.11 2.48 8.80
CA ALA A 306 11.91 3.22 9.22
C ALA A 306 10.78 2.27 9.57
N VAL A 307 9.73 2.80 10.21
CA VAL A 307 8.52 2.06 10.54
C VAL A 307 7.28 2.81 10.04
N ALA A 308 6.39 2.10 9.35
CA ALA A 308 5.09 2.59 8.95
C ALA A 308 4.02 2.21 9.97
N PHE A 309 3.40 3.22 10.58
CA PHE A 309 2.34 3.06 11.58
C PHE A 309 0.97 3.19 10.91
N GLY A 310 0.11 2.20 11.10
CA GLY A 310 -1.26 2.20 10.61
C GLY A 310 -2.22 2.83 11.61
N THR A 311 -2.91 2.00 12.39
CA THR A 311 -3.98 2.40 13.31
C THR A 311 -3.56 3.48 14.31
N ALA A 312 -2.31 3.42 14.81
CA ALA A 312 -1.78 4.46 15.70
C ALA A 312 -1.74 5.83 15.01
N PHE A 313 -1.25 5.91 13.75
CA PHE A 313 -1.19 7.17 13.03
C PHE A 313 -2.56 7.63 12.52
N LEU A 314 -3.47 6.68 12.21
CA LEU A 314 -4.86 6.98 11.87
C LEU A 314 -5.54 7.80 12.96
N ALA A 315 -5.42 7.36 14.22
CA ALA A 315 -6.10 7.97 15.36
C ALA A 315 -5.32 9.14 16.00
N ASN A 316 -4.07 9.36 15.58
CA ASN A 316 -3.20 10.41 16.13
C ASN A 316 -2.57 11.21 14.99
N PRO A 317 -3.22 12.31 14.54
CA PRO A 317 -2.68 13.16 13.47
C PRO A 317 -1.27 13.67 13.77
N ASP A 318 -0.97 13.87 15.05
CA ASP A 318 0.29 14.33 15.61
C ASP A 318 1.17 13.21 16.20
N LEU A 319 1.06 11.98 15.66
CA LEU A 319 1.76 10.81 16.20
C LEU A 319 3.25 11.05 16.48
N PRO A 320 4.06 11.69 15.60
CA PRO A 320 5.45 11.98 15.92
C PRO A 320 5.62 12.82 17.19
N ALA A 321 4.78 13.83 17.39
CA ALA A 321 4.84 14.67 18.62
C ALA A 321 4.48 13.86 19.87
N ARG A 322 3.45 13.00 19.79
CA ARG A 322 3.04 12.13 20.91
C ARG A 322 4.14 11.13 21.27
N ILE A 323 4.77 10.49 20.28
CA ILE A 323 5.89 9.56 20.52
C ILE A 323 7.07 10.32 21.19
N ARG A 324 7.41 11.51 20.69
CA ARG A 324 8.51 12.33 21.26
C ARG A 324 8.23 12.70 22.71
N ALA A 325 7.00 13.09 23.01
CA ALA A 325 6.58 13.49 24.35
C ALA A 325 6.21 12.31 25.26
N LYS A 326 6.24 11.05 24.75
CA LYS A 326 5.70 9.87 25.45
C LYS A 326 4.27 10.07 25.95
N ALA A 327 3.48 10.81 25.18
CA ALA A 327 2.10 11.16 25.52
C ALA A 327 1.14 10.01 25.19
N PRO A 328 -0.01 9.92 25.88
CA PRO A 328 -1.05 8.95 25.57
C PRO A 328 -1.54 9.06 24.13
N LEU A 329 -1.80 7.92 23.50
CA LEU A 329 -2.40 7.86 22.17
C LEU A 329 -3.94 7.89 22.28
N ASN A 330 -4.59 8.52 21.29
CA ASN A 330 -6.04 8.39 21.12
C ASN A 330 -6.39 6.94 20.77
N ALA A 331 -7.50 6.45 21.30
CA ALA A 331 -8.06 5.18 20.92
C ALA A 331 -8.70 5.28 19.50
N PRO A 332 -8.42 4.34 18.59
CA PRO A 332 -9.07 4.31 17.29
C PRO A 332 -10.53 3.85 17.43
N ASP A 333 -11.44 4.44 16.65
CA ASP A 333 -12.81 3.95 16.50
C ASP A 333 -12.93 3.11 15.21
N SER A 334 -12.92 1.79 15.36
CA SER A 334 -12.98 0.85 14.24
C SER A 334 -14.26 0.96 13.41
N ASN A 335 -15.36 1.45 13.97
CA ASN A 335 -16.62 1.66 13.26
C ASN A 335 -16.51 2.76 12.20
N THR A 336 -15.50 3.62 12.30
CA THR A 336 -15.25 4.74 11.38
C THR A 336 -14.14 4.48 10.37
N PHE A 337 -13.54 3.29 10.34
CA PHE A 337 -12.42 3.01 9.45
C PHE A 337 -12.78 3.15 7.97
N TYR A 338 -13.92 2.61 7.57
CA TYR A 338 -14.37 2.54 6.17
C TYR A 338 -15.67 3.30 5.89
N ALA A 339 -16.20 4.03 6.87
CA ALA A 339 -17.46 4.74 6.76
C ALA A 339 -17.46 6.03 7.57
N GLY A 340 -18.42 6.90 7.29
CA GLY A 340 -18.58 8.20 7.93
C GLY A 340 -17.90 9.33 7.13
N GLY A 341 -18.19 10.57 7.49
CA GLY A 341 -17.54 11.76 6.96
C GLY A 341 -16.28 12.11 7.75
N ALA A 342 -16.29 13.28 8.42
CA ALA A 342 -15.19 13.75 9.25
C ALA A 342 -14.97 12.91 10.51
N LYS A 343 -16.04 12.30 11.05
CA LYS A 343 -15.97 11.49 12.28
C LYS A 343 -15.01 10.31 12.14
N GLY A 344 -14.07 10.19 13.08
CA GLY A 344 -13.03 9.17 13.07
C GLY A 344 -12.07 9.29 11.89
N TYR A 345 -12.03 10.44 11.22
CA TYR A 345 -11.18 10.72 10.09
C TYR A 345 -10.36 11.99 10.30
N THR A 346 -11.01 13.16 10.41
CA THR A 346 -10.33 14.45 10.64
C THR A 346 -10.58 15.04 12.03
N ASP A 347 -11.38 14.41 12.87
CA ASP A 347 -11.81 14.92 14.19
C ASP A 347 -11.02 14.35 15.38
N TYR A 348 -10.01 13.50 15.16
CA TYR A 348 -9.14 13.04 16.23
C TYR A 348 -8.34 14.20 16.84
N PRO A 349 -8.35 14.34 18.18
CA PRO A 349 -7.69 15.47 18.84
C PRO A 349 -6.17 15.35 18.77
N THR A 350 -5.52 16.50 18.55
CA THR A 350 -4.07 16.66 18.72
C THR A 350 -3.73 16.96 20.18
N LEU A 351 -2.44 16.85 20.54
CA LEU A 351 -1.96 17.34 21.83
C LEU A 351 -2.23 18.85 21.93
N ARG A 352 -2.79 19.26 23.05
CA ARG A 352 -2.83 20.68 23.37
C ARG A 352 -1.41 21.12 23.70
N VAL A 353 -0.90 22.07 22.94
CA VAL A 353 0.32 22.77 23.32
C VAL A 353 -0.06 23.64 24.52
N ALA A 354 0.51 23.33 25.69
CA ALA A 354 0.32 24.12 26.90
C ALA A 354 1.06 25.45 26.77
#